data_eefc1079641e6d14a0e93950f9bc261a
#
_entry.id   eefc1079641e6d14a0e93950f9bc261a
#
_cell.length_a   1.000
_cell.length_b   1.000
_cell.length_c   1.000
_cell.angle_alpha   90.00
_cell.angle_beta   90.00
_cell.angle_gamma   90.00
#
_symmetry.space_group_name_H-M   'P 1'
#
loop_
_entity.id
_entity.type
_entity.pdbx_description
1 polymer ?
#
loop_
_entity_poly.entity_id
_entity_poly.type
_entity_poly.pdbx_seq_one_letter_code
_entity_poly.pdbx_strand_id
1 'polypeptide(L)'
;MLQHLKQKQRQLQEMRSDFYTSRGTHVYFKDDLIDNKIDVERVVAKAEGVLPDHLLSELEMIVVGWFDEFEERSINAFYEGGTLFISSLQDSEADIYDDIIHEIAHSL
;
A
#
# COMPACT_ATOMS: atom_id res chain seq x y z
N MET A 1 -7.68 -8.09 -33.27
CA MET A 1 -7.34 -9.10 -32.28
C MET A 1 -6.01 -8.87 -31.62
N LEU A 2 -4.97 -8.68 -32.42
CA LEU A 2 -3.63 -8.42 -31.86
C LEU A 2 -3.57 -7.13 -31.06
N GLN A 3 -4.28 -6.09 -31.53
CA GLN A 3 -4.30 -4.84 -30.80
C GLN A 3 -5.03 -4.96 -29.45
N HIS A 4 -6.08 -5.79 -29.42
CA HIS A 4 -6.78 -6.04 -28.19
C HIS A 4 -5.90 -6.70 -27.14
N LEU A 5 -5.12 -7.69 -27.59
CA LEU A 5 -4.17 -8.35 -26.69
C LEU A 5 -3.07 -7.42 -26.23
N LYS A 6 -2.59 -6.54 -27.11
CA LYS A 6 -1.56 -5.56 -26.74
C LYS A 6 -2.11 -4.59 -25.69
N GLN A 7 -3.36 -4.17 -25.85
CA GLN A 7 -3.96 -3.28 -24.87
C GLN A 7 -4.10 -3.94 -23.51
N LYS A 8 -4.51 -5.20 -23.49
CA LYS A 8 -4.60 -5.94 -22.23
C LYS A 8 -3.24 -6.10 -21.57
N GLN A 9 -2.22 -6.40 -22.37
CA GLN A 9 -0.87 -6.51 -21.83
C GLN A 9 -0.39 -5.19 -21.27
N ARG A 10 -0.71 -4.08 -21.94
CA ARG A 10 -0.33 -2.76 -21.47
C ARG A 10 -1.02 -2.43 -20.15
N GLN A 11 -2.30 -2.76 -20.02
CA GLN A 11 -3.02 -2.55 -18.78
C GLN A 11 -2.42 -3.35 -17.64
N LEU A 12 -2.05 -4.59 -17.91
CA LEU A 12 -1.40 -5.43 -16.90
C LEU A 12 -0.03 -4.87 -16.52
N GLN A 13 0.70 -4.29 -17.49
CA GLN A 13 1.99 -3.68 -17.21
C GLN A 13 1.86 -2.38 -16.43
N GLU A 14 0.73 -1.69 -16.56
CA GLU A 14 0.48 -0.46 -15.80
C GLU A 14 0.12 -0.75 -14.36
N MET A 15 -0.37 -1.95 -14.05
CA MET A 15 -0.59 -2.34 -12.67
C MET A 15 0.75 -2.50 -11.96
N ARG A 16 0.79 -2.01 -10.73
CA ARG A 16 2.00 -2.09 -9.93
C ARG A 16 2.27 -3.53 -9.56
N SER A 17 3.53 -3.94 -9.71
CA SER A 17 3.97 -5.23 -9.23
C SER A 17 4.17 -5.17 -7.72
N ASP A 18 3.76 -6.22 -7.03
CA ASP A 18 4.08 -6.31 -5.62
C ASP A 18 5.60 -6.40 -5.44
N PHE A 19 6.05 -6.01 -4.26
CA PHE A 19 7.48 -5.99 -3.95
C PHE A 19 7.70 -6.27 -2.47
N TYR A 20 8.96 -6.48 -2.12
CA TYR A 20 9.38 -6.66 -0.72
C TYR A 20 10.26 -5.49 -0.32
N THR A 21 10.04 -4.96 0.88
CA THR A 21 10.88 -3.88 1.40
C THR A 21 12.23 -4.45 1.83
N SER A 22 13.16 -3.57 2.17
CA SER A 22 14.47 -3.99 2.67
C SER A 22 14.37 -4.80 3.97
N ARG A 23 13.28 -4.65 4.71
CA ARG A 23 13.02 -5.41 5.94
C ARG A 23 12.29 -6.73 5.67
N GLY A 24 11.91 -7.00 4.42
CA GLY A 24 11.20 -8.22 4.06
C GLY A 24 9.68 -8.11 4.15
N THR A 25 9.15 -6.92 4.37
CA THR A 25 7.70 -6.70 4.37
C THR A 25 7.19 -6.81 2.94
N HIS A 26 6.17 -7.63 2.73
CA HIS A 26 5.57 -7.81 1.41
C HIS A 26 4.53 -6.72 1.17
N VAL A 27 4.68 -5.97 0.08
CA VAL A 27 3.71 -4.96 -0.33
C VAL A 27 2.97 -5.47 -1.55
N TYR A 28 1.67 -5.70 -1.39
CA TYR A 28 0.81 -6.29 -2.40
C TYR A 28 -0.23 -5.28 -2.86
N PHE A 29 -0.43 -5.19 -4.17
CA PHE A 29 -1.43 -4.31 -4.76
C PHE A 29 -2.63 -5.13 -5.20
N LYS A 30 -3.68 -5.08 -4.40
CA LYS A 30 -4.96 -5.73 -4.72
C LYS A 30 -5.68 -4.95 -5.82
N ASP A 31 -5.65 -3.62 -5.73
CA ASP A 31 -6.22 -2.72 -6.72
C ASP A 31 -5.20 -1.64 -7.04
N ASP A 32 -5.26 -1.10 -8.24
CA ASP A 32 -4.33 -0.06 -8.64
C ASP A 32 -4.70 1.27 -7.97
N LEU A 33 -3.69 2.12 -7.77
CA LEU A 33 -3.92 3.46 -7.23
C LEU A 33 -4.60 4.33 -8.28
N ILE A 34 -5.49 5.21 -7.84
CA ILE A 34 -6.15 6.15 -8.74
C ILE A 34 -5.15 7.14 -9.34
N ASP A 35 -4.05 7.42 -8.63
CA ASP A 35 -2.96 8.25 -9.13
C ASP A 35 -1.73 7.37 -9.32
N ASN A 36 -1.40 7.08 -10.58
CA ASN A 36 -0.28 6.20 -10.91
C ASN A 36 1.08 6.88 -10.75
N LYS A 37 1.11 8.17 -10.42
CA LYS A 37 2.35 8.89 -10.16
C LYS A 37 2.86 8.69 -8.74
N ILE A 38 2.03 8.15 -7.86
CA ILE A 38 2.44 7.89 -6.49
C ILE A 38 3.45 6.74 -6.47
N ASP A 39 4.59 6.99 -5.84
CA ASP A 39 5.64 5.99 -5.68
C ASP A 39 5.51 5.36 -4.30
N VAL A 40 4.81 4.23 -4.24
CA VAL A 40 4.55 3.54 -2.98
C VAL A 40 5.84 2.99 -2.37
N GLU A 41 6.78 2.53 -3.20
CA GLU A 41 8.07 2.06 -2.68
C GLU A 41 8.78 3.14 -1.89
N ARG A 42 8.80 4.36 -2.42
CA ARG A 42 9.44 5.49 -1.75
C ARG A 42 8.73 5.83 -0.44
N VAL A 43 7.39 5.83 -0.46
CA VAL A 43 6.60 6.15 0.72
C VAL A 43 6.85 5.14 1.83
N VAL A 44 6.82 3.85 1.49
CA VAL A 44 7.04 2.78 2.46
C VAL A 44 8.46 2.82 3.00
N ALA A 45 9.45 3.04 2.13
CA ALA A 45 10.85 3.13 2.57
C ALA A 45 11.06 4.30 3.53
N LYS A 46 10.42 5.43 3.26
CA LYS A 46 10.49 6.59 4.13
C LYS A 46 9.88 6.30 5.49
N ALA A 47 8.73 5.63 5.51
CA ALA A 47 8.08 5.25 6.77
C ALA A 47 8.95 4.29 7.57
N GLU A 48 9.55 3.30 6.91
CA GLU A 48 10.43 2.35 7.57
C GLU A 48 11.66 3.04 8.16
N GLY A 49 12.10 4.13 7.54
CA GLY A 49 13.27 4.87 8.03
C GLY A 49 13.02 5.65 9.30
N VAL A 50 11.76 5.97 9.62
CA VAL A 50 11.43 6.76 10.82
C VAL A 50 10.74 5.97 11.91
N LEU A 51 10.19 4.80 11.60
CA LEU A 51 9.49 3.99 12.60
C LEU A 51 10.48 3.11 13.37
N PRO A 52 10.26 2.91 14.68
CA PRO A 52 11.12 2.03 15.47
C PRO A 52 11.06 0.58 15.00
N ASP A 53 12.20 -0.12 15.11
CA ASP A 53 12.32 -1.50 14.69
C ASP A 53 11.31 -2.41 15.36
N HIS A 54 11.05 -2.19 16.65
CA HIS A 54 10.13 -3.08 17.37
C HIS A 54 8.70 -2.98 16.88
N LEU A 55 8.31 -1.85 16.26
CA LEU A 55 7.00 -1.72 15.64
C LEU A 55 6.99 -2.39 14.27
N LEU A 56 8.07 -2.22 13.51
CA LEU A 56 8.17 -2.78 12.17
C LEU A 56 8.31 -4.31 12.18
N SER A 57 8.84 -4.88 13.26
CA SER A 57 9.02 -6.33 13.35
C SER A 57 7.69 -7.09 13.34
N GLU A 58 6.60 -6.45 13.73
CA GLU A 58 5.27 -7.06 13.72
C GLU A 58 4.59 -6.93 12.36
N LEU A 59 5.11 -6.06 11.49
CA LEU A 59 4.51 -5.80 10.19
C LEU A 59 5.02 -6.83 9.17
N GLU A 60 4.11 -7.68 8.69
CA GLU A 60 4.45 -8.73 7.74
C GLU A 60 4.08 -8.34 6.32
N MET A 61 2.97 -7.60 6.15
CA MET A 61 2.43 -7.32 4.84
C MET A 61 1.72 -5.98 4.80
N ILE A 62 1.80 -5.31 3.66
CA ILE A 62 1.01 -4.12 3.36
C ILE A 62 0.18 -4.44 2.13
N VAL A 63 -1.14 -4.25 2.21
CA VAL A 63 -2.05 -4.46 1.09
C VAL A 63 -2.64 -3.13 0.67
N VAL A 64 -2.39 -2.74 -0.57
CA VAL A 64 -2.96 -1.54 -1.16
C VAL A 64 -4.15 -1.94 -2.03
N GLY A 65 -5.31 -1.36 -1.76
CA GLY A 65 -6.50 -1.69 -2.51
C GLY A 65 -7.74 -1.08 -1.90
N TRP A 66 -8.90 -1.53 -2.36
CA TRP A 66 -10.16 -1.10 -1.81
C TRP A 66 -10.78 -2.24 -1.00
N PHE A 67 -11.28 -1.91 0.18
CA PHE A 67 -11.97 -2.83 1.09
C PHE A 67 -13.21 -2.15 1.62
N ASP A 68 -14.28 -2.91 1.82
CA ASP A 68 -15.55 -2.37 2.31
C ASP A 68 -15.41 -1.69 3.66
N GLU A 69 -14.47 -2.15 4.49
CA GLU A 69 -14.20 -1.57 5.81
C GLU A 69 -13.84 -0.09 5.72
N PHE A 70 -13.21 0.33 4.62
CA PHE A 70 -12.86 1.74 4.45
C PHE A 70 -14.10 2.63 4.42
N GLU A 71 -15.12 2.19 3.70
CA GLU A 71 -16.38 2.95 3.63
C GLU A 71 -17.17 2.82 4.92
N GLU A 72 -17.32 1.61 5.42
CA GLU A 72 -18.12 1.33 6.61
C GLU A 72 -17.60 2.08 7.84
N ARG A 73 -16.28 2.20 7.97
CA ARG A 73 -15.63 2.82 9.12
C ARG A 73 -15.16 4.24 8.85
N SER A 74 -15.35 4.74 7.63
CA SER A 74 -14.89 6.08 7.20
C SER A 74 -13.39 6.27 7.46
N ILE A 75 -12.59 5.29 7.04
CA ILE A 75 -11.14 5.30 7.24
C ILE A 75 -10.44 5.04 5.91
N ASN A 76 -9.16 5.35 5.84
CA ASN A 76 -8.33 5.10 4.65
C ASN A 76 -7.28 4.02 4.88
N ALA A 77 -7.15 3.55 6.11
CA ALA A 77 -6.19 2.50 6.45
C ALA A 77 -6.60 1.81 7.74
N PHE A 78 -6.20 0.57 7.90
CA PHE A 78 -6.34 -0.13 9.19
C PHE A 78 -5.29 -1.24 9.28
N TYR A 79 -4.95 -1.60 10.52
CA TYR A 79 -3.94 -2.61 10.81
C TYR A 79 -4.58 -3.79 11.55
N GLU A 80 -4.33 -4.99 11.07
CA GLU A 80 -4.90 -6.19 11.68
C GLU A 80 -4.00 -7.40 11.42
N GLY A 81 -3.60 -8.06 12.49
CA GLY A 81 -2.88 -9.33 12.39
C GLY A 81 -1.58 -9.29 11.62
N GLY A 82 -0.80 -8.22 11.78
CA GLY A 82 0.46 -8.07 11.08
C GLY A 82 0.35 -7.52 9.67
N THR A 83 -0.88 -7.21 9.22
CA THR A 83 -1.12 -6.67 7.89
C THR A 83 -1.70 -5.26 7.99
N LEU A 84 -1.09 -4.34 7.24
CA LEU A 84 -1.57 -2.98 7.10
C LEU A 84 -2.33 -2.87 5.78
N PHE A 85 -3.60 -2.45 5.85
CA PHE A 85 -4.45 -2.26 4.69
C PHE A 85 -4.56 -0.76 4.40
N ILE A 86 -4.28 -0.37 3.16
CA ILE A 86 -4.25 1.03 2.74
C ILE A 86 -5.14 1.21 1.52
N SER A 87 -5.98 2.25 1.55
CA SER A 87 -6.90 2.56 0.45
C SER A 87 -6.13 2.96 -0.81
N SER A 88 -6.50 2.37 -1.95
CA SER A 88 -5.96 2.73 -3.25
C SER A 88 -6.58 4.00 -3.82
N LEU A 89 -7.57 4.57 -3.15
CA LEU A 89 -8.26 5.78 -3.63
C LEU A 89 -7.60 7.07 -3.18
N GLN A 90 -6.45 6.99 -2.55
CA GLN A 90 -5.72 8.17 -2.10
C GLN A 90 -4.91 8.76 -3.26
N ASP A 91 -4.83 10.08 -3.31
CA ASP A 91 -4.18 10.79 -4.40
C ASP A 91 -2.91 11.53 -3.99
N SER A 92 -2.39 11.27 -2.81
CA SER A 92 -1.24 11.97 -2.26
C SER A 92 -0.31 10.99 -1.55
N GLU A 93 1.00 11.11 -1.83
CA GLU A 93 2.01 10.33 -1.10
C GLU A 93 2.03 10.70 0.38
N ALA A 94 1.79 11.98 0.69
CA ALA A 94 1.76 12.43 2.07
C ALA A 94 0.64 11.76 2.86
N ASP A 95 -0.53 11.60 2.26
CA ASP A 95 -1.66 10.95 2.93
C ASP A 95 -1.36 9.49 3.21
N ILE A 96 -0.77 8.78 2.25
CA ILE A 96 -0.40 7.38 2.43
C ILE A 96 0.67 7.25 3.51
N TYR A 97 1.66 8.12 3.48
CA TYR A 97 2.72 8.15 4.48
C TYR A 97 2.15 8.35 5.89
N ASP A 98 1.26 9.35 6.03
CA ASP A 98 0.65 9.64 7.32
C ASP A 98 -0.17 8.45 7.83
N ASP A 99 -0.88 7.76 6.94
CA ASP A 99 -1.65 6.58 7.31
C ASP A 99 -0.75 5.45 7.81
N ILE A 100 0.37 5.21 7.14
CA ILE A 100 1.31 4.17 7.56
C ILE A 100 1.84 4.49 8.97
N ILE A 101 2.34 5.70 9.16
CA ILE A 101 2.90 6.12 10.43
C ILE A 101 1.85 6.01 11.54
N HIS A 102 0.65 6.52 11.28
CA HIS A 102 -0.42 6.56 12.26
C HIS A 102 -0.86 5.17 12.68
N GLU A 103 -1.10 4.28 11.71
CA GLU A 103 -1.61 2.95 11.99
C GLU A 103 -0.57 2.06 12.65
N ILE A 104 0.68 2.14 12.23
CA ILE A 104 1.75 1.35 12.85
C ILE A 104 2.00 1.84 14.28
N ALA A 105 1.99 3.16 14.50
CA ALA A 105 2.17 3.71 15.85
C ALA A 105 1.04 3.31 16.79
N HIS A 106 -0.17 3.14 16.26
CA HIS A 106 -1.33 2.72 17.05
C HIS A 106 -1.39 1.21 17.29
N SER A 107 -0.55 0.44 16.64
CA SER A 107 -0.55 -1.02 16.79
C SER A 107 0.02 -1.50 18.14
N LEU A 108 0.47 -0.55 18.95
CA LEU A 108 0.99 -0.86 20.29
C LEU A 108 -0.12 -1.27 21.29
#